data_acf4c00767c1588c1cc20304a16a2e3d
#
_entry.id   acf4c00767c1588c1cc20304a16a2e3d
#
_cell.length_a   1.000
_cell.length_b   1.000
_cell.length_c   1.000
_cell.angle_alpha   90.00
_cell.angle_beta   90.00
_cell.angle_gamma   90.00
#
_symmetry.space_group_name_H-M   'P 1'
#
loop_
_entity.id
_entity.type
_entity.pdbx_description
1 polymer ?
#
loop_
_entity_poly.entity_id
_entity_poly.type
_entity_poly.pdbx_seq_one_letter_code
_entity_poly.pdbx_strand_id
1 'polypeptide(L)'
;MNARLWPSGVCRSAVVLLLSGSAALAAVQGKVTLNGAPRDPDTPIRVTATDPACAHSARMMTENWKIGAGGGLADAVVWVQDGPAGKPEGKALVEQKGCRYVPHVLCIVKGTAVTFKNDDDTLHNVHGLEYRGKDENSLDLFNLGETRGMAIDQEFGQTGIFKIKCDVHPWMLGWIIVTGARYFAVTGPDGSFQFPAGLPDGSYHAQAWHSGFEKPLVRDFTVKDGNATLELEFNAVLAD
;
A
#
# COMPACT_ATOMS: atom_id res chain seq x y z
N MET A 1 33.30 69.00 48.02
CA MET A 1 32.36 67.92 47.92
C MET A 1 32.40 67.42 46.47
N ASN A 2 33.09 66.29 46.20
CA ASN A 2 33.37 65.81 44.85
C ASN A 2 32.41 64.62 44.55
N ALA A 3 31.48 64.82 43.65
CA ALA A 3 30.64 63.76 43.11
C ALA A 3 31.36 63.08 41.92
N ARG A 4 31.65 61.76 42.03
CA ARG A 4 32.24 60.98 40.99
C ARG A 4 31.09 60.38 40.14
N LEU A 5 31.13 60.67 38.84
CA LEU A 5 30.27 60.08 37.82
C LEU A 5 30.80 58.67 37.40
N TRP A 6 29.97 57.66 37.42
CA TRP A 6 30.26 56.32 36.88
C TRP A 6 29.82 56.26 35.44
N PRO A 7 30.58 55.61 34.53
CA PRO A 7 30.14 55.39 33.15
C PRO A 7 29.20 54.20 33.06
N SER A 8 28.09 54.44 32.40
CA SER A 8 27.12 53.41 32.04
C SER A 8 27.66 52.50 30.96
N GLY A 9 27.98 51.21 31.34
CA GLY A 9 28.34 50.14 30.41
C GLY A 9 27.10 49.61 29.67
N VAL A 10 27.09 49.84 28.38
CA VAL A 10 26.07 49.23 27.48
C VAL A 10 26.42 47.77 27.25
N CYS A 11 25.67 46.87 27.88
CA CYS A 11 25.75 45.45 27.63
C CYS A 11 25.09 45.14 26.26
N ARG A 12 25.89 44.85 25.23
CA ARG A 12 25.39 44.37 23.94
C ARG A 12 25.12 42.89 24.08
N SER A 13 23.86 42.52 24.28
CA SER A 13 23.41 41.12 24.18
C SER A 13 23.49 40.67 22.75
N ALA A 14 24.43 39.76 22.44
CA ALA A 14 24.46 39.07 21.17
C ALA A 14 23.35 38.03 21.16
N VAL A 15 22.32 38.25 20.33
CA VAL A 15 21.29 37.24 20.05
C VAL A 15 21.90 36.24 19.08
N VAL A 16 22.28 35.07 19.60
CA VAL A 16 22.68 33.93 18.78
C VAL A 16 21.39 33.32 18.24
N LEU A 17 21.06 33.59 16.96
CA LEU A 17 20.00 32.87 16.23
C LEU A 17 20.50 31.44 16.01
N LEU A 18 20.03 30.50 16.83
CA LEU A 18 20.13 29.06 16.51
C LEU A 18 19.19 28.78 15.38
N LEU A 19 19.71 28.70 14.16
CA LEU A 19 19.04 28.13 13.03
C LEU A 19 18.92 26.61 13.29
N SER A 20 17.80 26.19 13.84
CA SER A 20 17.42 24.78 13.90
C SER A 20 17.07 24.30 12.48
N GLY A 21 18.10 23.95 11.72
CA GLY A 21 17.91 23.23 10.47
C GLY A 21 17.33 21.86 10.81
N SER A 22 16.04 21.63 10.55
CA SER A 22 15.49 20.28 10.50
C SER A 22 16.23 19.54 9.38
N ALA A 23 17.17 18.66 9.75
CA ALA A 23 17.73 17.72 8.79
C ALA A 23 16.55 16.87 8.27
N ALA A 24 16.17 17.03 7.02
CA ALA A 24 15.23 16.13 6.38
C ALA A 24 15.85 14.73 6.46
N LEU A 25 15.13 13.78 7.04
CA LEU A 25 15.56 12.40 7.06
C LEU A 25 15.68 11.91 5.60
N ALA A 26 16.78 11.25 5.29
CA ALA A 26 17.00 10.62 3.99
C ALA A 26 15.83 9.70 3.68
N ALA A 27 15.19 9.90 2.53
CA ALA A 27 13.97 9.18 2.16
C ALA A 27 13.93 8.86 0.67
N VAL A 28 13.54 7.64 0.37
CA VAL A 28 13.16 7.23 -0.99
C VAL A 28 11.65 7.21 -1.05
N GLN A 29 11.08 8.11 -1.82
CA GLN A 29 9.64 8.35 -1.88
C GLN A 29 9.20 8.61 -3.32
N GLY A 30 7.91 8.64 -3.56
CA GLY A 30 7.41 8.93 -4.88
C GLY A 30 5.90 8.98 -4.97
N LYS A 31 5.43 9.00 -6.21
CA LYS A 31 4.02 9.00 -6.52
C LYS A 31 3.72 8.04 -7.66
N VAL A 32 2.61 7.33 -7.55
CA VAL A 32 2.03 6.54 -8.64
C VAL A 32 0.80 7.27 -9.14
N THR A 33 0.71 7.45 -10.46
CA THR A 33 -0.42 8.12 -11.10
C THR A 33 -1.02 7.26 -12.21
N LEU A 34 -2.29 7.51 -12.52
CA LEU A 34 -2.99 6.99 -13.68
C LEU A 34 -3.20 8.11 -14.69
N ASN A 35 -2.73 7.91 -15.90
CA ASN A 35 -3.02 8.74 -17.05
C ASN A 35 -4.16 8.12 -17.87
N GLY A 36 -5.22 8.86 -18.09
CA GLY A 36 -6.43 8.39 -18.78
C GLY A 36 -7.51 7.87 -17.85
N ALA A 37 -8.62 7.41 -18.41
CA ALA A 37 -9.75 6.86 -17.67
C ALA A 37 -9.56 5.35 -17.41
N PRO A 38 -9.95 4.85 -16.24
CA PRO A 38 -9.89 3.42 -15.96
C PRO A 38 -10.81 2.63 -16.90
N ARG A 39 -10.37 1.43 -17.33
CA ARG A 39 -11.13 0.58 -18.25
C ARG A 39 -12.48 0.15 -17.66
N ASP A 40 -12.47 -0.28 -16.40
CA ASP A 40 -13.63 -0.76 -15.66
C ASP A 40 -13.80 0.09 -14.40
N PRO A 41 -14.43 1.29 -14.51
CA PRO A 41 -14.58 2.18 -13.37
C PRO A 41 -15.39 1.52 -12.26
N ASP A 42 -15.14 1.93 -11.02
CA ASP A 42 -15.88 1.41 -9.87
C ASP A 42 -17.39 1.63 -10.01
N THR A 43 -18.13 0.58 -9.70
CA THR A 43 -19.59 0.55 -9.80
C THR A 43 -20.23 0.29 -8.44
N PRO A 44 -21.48 0.78 -8.22
CA PRO A 44 -22.21 0.45 -7.02
C PRO A 44 -22.46 -1.06 -6.90
N ILE A 45 -22.13 -1.61 -5.73
CA ILE A 45 -22.39 -3.01 -5.41
C ILE A 45 -23.86 -3.13 -5.00
N ARG A 46 -24.56 -4.06 -5.65
CA ARG A 46 -25.91 -4.45 -5.24
C ARG A 46 -25.81 -5.54 -4.19
N VAL A 47 -25.87 -5.16 -2.93
CA VAL A 47 -26.01 -6.13 -1.84
C VAL A 47 -27.42 -6.70 -1.93
N THR A 48 -27.54 -8.00 -2.12
CA THR A 48 -28.84 -8.69 -2.12
C THR A 48 -29.40 -8.67 -0.70
N ALA A 49 -30.72 -8.54 -0.58
CA ALA A 49 -31.41 -8.53 0.72
C ALA A 49 -31.27 -9.86 1.51
N THR A 50 -30.56 -10.83 0.97
CA THR A 50 -30.33 -12.15 1.55
C THR A 50 -29.27 -12.16 2.65
N ASP A 51 -28.44 -11.09 2.76
CA ASP A 51 -27.46 -10.98 3.84
C ASP A 51 -27.63 -9.65 4.61
N PRO A 52 -28.40 -9.67 5.71
CA PRO A 52 -28.64 -8.48 6.54
C PRO A 52 -27.36 -7.89 7.13
N ALA A 53 -26.34 -8.72 7.38
CA ALA A 53 -25.07 -8.26 7.94
C ALA A 53 -24.31 -7.33 6.96
N CYS A 54 -24.49 -7.50 5.66
CA CYS A 54 -23.93 -6.65 4.63
C CYS A 54 -24.85 -5.49 4.19
N ALA A 55 -26.12 -5.50 4.58
CA ALA A 55 -27.14 -4.55 4.10
C ALA A 55 -26.91 -3.09 4.56
N HIS A 56 -26.15 -2.87 5.65
CA HIS A 56 -25.77 -1.55 6.12
C HIS A 56 -24.81 -0.81 5.17
N SER A 57 -24.22 -1.53 4.24
CA SER A 57 -23.29 -1.04 3.23
C SER A 57 -23.99 -0.61 1.93
N ALA A 58 -25.22 -0.11 2.00
CA ALA A 58 -26.11 0.22 0.85
C ALA A 58 -25.50 1.14 -0.24
N ARG A 59 -24.28 1.64 -0.02
CA ARG A 59 -23.53 2.47 -0.99
C ARG A 59 -22.12 1.96 -1.22
N MET A 60 -21.87 0.64 -1.05
CA MET A 60 -20.57 0.09 -1.39
C MET A 60 -20.31 0.23 -2.89
N MET A 61 -19.07 0.61 -3.21
CA MET A 61 -18.54 0.58 -4.57
C MET A 61 -17.57 -0.60 -4.68
N THR A 62 -17.39 -1.13 -5.87
CA THR A 62 -16.23 -1.97 -6.16
C THR A 62 -14.94 -1.21 -5.80
N GLU A 63 -13.86 -1.92 -5.54
CA GLU A 63 -12.60 -1.28 -5.12
C GLU A 63 -11.50 -1.47 -6.17
N ASN A 64 -11.88 -1.49 -7.45
CA ASN A 64 -10.95 -1.67 -8.54
C ASN A 64 -10.02 -0.46 -8.71
N TRP A 65 -10.56 0.74 -8.45
CA TRP A 65 -9.87 2.00 -8.67
C TRP A 65 -10.14 3.00 -7.56
N LYS A 66 -9.09 3.48 -6.91
CA LYS A 66 -9.15 4.61 -5.97
C LYS A 66 -8.22 5.69 -6.50
N ILE A 67 -8.80 6.62 -7.28
CA ILE A 67 -8.05 7.68 -7.95
C ILE A 67 -8.24 8.99 -7.20
N GLY A 68 -7.17 9.51 -6.63
CA GLY A 68 -7.11 10.77 -5.93
C GLY A 68 -6.92 11.98 -6.85
N ALA A 69 -6.78 13.15 -6.24
CA ALA A 69 -6.54 14.40 -6.97
C ALA A 69 -5.26 14.30 -7.83
N GLY A 70 -5.33 14.85 -9.05
CA GLY A 70 -4.21 14.82 -9.99
C GLY A 70 -3.86 13.43 -10.49
N GLY A 71 -4.81 12.50 -10.52
CA GLY A 71 -4.60 11.15 -11.03
C GLY A 71 -3.82 10.22 -10.09
N GLY A 72 -3.61 10.62 -8.82
CA GLY A 72 -2.91 9.77 -7.85
C GLY A 72 -3.60 8.42 -7.68
N LEU A 73 -2.85 7.32 -7.87
CA LEU A 73 -3.39 5.96 -7.86
C LEU A 73 -3.11 5.31 -6.51
N ALA A 74 -4.16 5.14 -5.71
CA ALA A 74 -4.09 4.40 -4.44
C ALA A 74 -4.02 2.89 -4.66
N ASP A 75 -3.66 2.16 -3.61
CA ASP A 75 -3.59 0.69 -3.61
C ASP A 75 -2.63 0.10 -4.67
N ALA A 76 -1.73 0.91 -5.24
CA ALA A 76 -0.61 0.40 -6.01
C ALA A 76 0.51 -0.06 -5.07
N VAL A 77 1.14 -1.18 -5.40
CA VAL A 77 2.30 -1.69 -4.64
C VAL A 77 3.57 -1.35 -5.40
N VAL A 78 4.51 -0.72 -4.73
CA VAL A 78 5.83 -0.40 -5.28
C VAL A 78 6.90 -1.15 -4.48
N TRP A 79 7.85 -1.79 -5.17
CA TRP A 79 8.98 -2.47 -4.51
C TRP A 79 10.28 -2.35 -5.29
N VAL A 80 11.42 -2.46 -4.61
CA VAL A 80 12.75 -2.44 -5.22
C VAL A 80 13.11 -3.86 -5.62
N GLN A 81 13.16 -4.17 -6.92
CA GLN A 81 13.33 -5.52 -7.44
C GLN A 81 14.69 -6.14 -7.09
N ASP A 82 15.75 -5.38 -7.24
CA ASP A 82 17.15 -5.77 -7.10
C ASP A 82 17.83 -5.18 -5.86
N GLY A 83 17.02 -4.73 -4.91
CA GLY A 83 17.48 -4.21 -3.63
C GLY A 83 17.79 -5.32 -2.61
N PRO A 84 18.20 -4.93 -1.39
CA PRO A 84 18.39 -5.85 -0.30
C PRO A 84 17.17 -6.75 -0.05
N ALA A 85 17.43 -8.03 0.21
CA ALA A 85 16.40 -9.00 0.52
C ALA A 85 15.68 -8.66 1.82
N GLY A 86 14.36 -8.81 1.81
CA GLY A 86 13.52 -8.74 3.00
C GLY A 86 13.58 -10.00 3.84
N LYS A 87 13.24 -9.87 5.10
CA LYS A 87 13.01 -10.99 6.02
C LYS A 87 11.59 -10.91 6.53
N PRO A 88 10.88 -12.05 6.66
CA PRO A 88 9.55 -12.03 7.25
C PRO A 88 9.64 -11.58 8.72
N GLU A 89 8.76 -10.66 9.10
CA GLU A 89 8.70 -10.12 10.46
C GLU A 89 7.26 -10.21 10.96
N GLY A 90 7.05 -10.93 12.05
CA GLY A 90 5.73 -11.06 12.67
C GLY A 90 4.68 -11.70 11.76
N LYS A 91 3.43 -11.24 11.93
CA LYS A 91 2.28 -11.63 11.11
C LYS A 91 1.60 -10.37 10.57
N ALA A 92 1.10 -10.45 9.35
CA ALA A 92 0.22 -9.43 8.80
C ALA A 92 -1.24 -9.79 9.10
N LEU A 93 -2.14 -8.81 9.03
CA LEU A 93 -3.56 -8.98 9.31
C LEU A 93 -4.39 -8.52 8.11
N VAL A 94 -5.37 -9.33 7.75
CA VAL A 94 -6.47 -8.97 6.85
C VAL A 94 -7.77 -9.24 7.58
N GLU A 95 -8.53 -8.20 7.87
CA GLU A 95 -9.85 -8.30 8.49
C GLU A 95 -10.93 -8.41 7.42
N GLN A 96 -11.94 -9.25 7.67
CA GLN A 96 -13.20 -9.25 6.93
C GLN A 96 -14.16 -8.38 7.74
N LYS A 97 -14.36 -7.17 7.28
CA LYS A 97 -15.10 -6.14 8.02
C LYS A 97 -15.93 -5.26 7.09
N GLY A 98 -17.21 -5.15 7.41
CA GLY A 98 -18.16 -4.42 6.56
C GLY A 98 -18.32 -5.09 5.20
N CYS A 99 -18.20 -6.43 5.16
CA CYS A 99 -18.25 -7.25 3.95
C CYS A 99 -17.20 -6.83 2.90
N ARG A 100 -15.97 -6.61 3.39
CA ARG A 100 -14.77 -6.28 2.61
C ARG A 100 -13.55 -6.94 3.25
N TYR A 101 -12.48 -7.11 2.48
CA TYR A 101 -11.13 -7.37 3.01
C TYR A 101 -10.44 -6.04 3.31
N VAL A 102 -9.91 -5.91 4.52
CA VAL A 102 -9.24 -4.69 5.01
C VAL A 102 -7.87 -5.06 5.58
N PRO A 103 -6.77 -4.54 5.00
CA PRO A 103 -6.72 -3.67 3.84
C PRO A 103 -7.12 -4.38 2.53
N HIS A 104 -7.56 -3.60 1.52
CA HIS A 104 -7.87 -4.12 0.19
C HIS A 104 -6.62 -4.68 -0.52
N VAL A 105 -5.47 -4.02 -0.33
CA VAL A 105 -4.17 -4.45 -0.86
C VAL A 105 -3.16 -4.53 0.28
N LEU A 106 -2.52 -5.68 0.40
CA LEU A 106 -1.47 -5.96 1.37
C LEU A 106 -0.17 -6.33 0.63
N CYS A 107 0.96 -5.77 1.05
CA CYS A 107 2.26 -6.22 0.58
C CYS A 107 3.07 -6.79 1.74
N ILE A 108 3.67 -7.97 1.52
CA ILE A 108 4.44 -8.69 2.53
C ILE A 108 5.73 -9.27 1.95
N VAL A 109 6.67 -9.57 2.84
CA VAL A 109 7.86 -10.34 2.49
C VAL A 109 7.51 -11.84 2.45
N LYS A 110 8.08 -12.55 1.49
CA LYS A 110 7.98 -14.01 1.37
C LYS A 110 8.25 -14.72 2.71
N GLY A 111 7.37 -15.65 3.08
CA GLY A 111 7.43 -16.38 4.35
C GLY A 111 6.70 -15.68 5.51
N THR A 112 6.09 -14.51 5.27
CA THR A 112 5.23 -13.87 6.26
C THR A 112 3.89 -14.60 6.31
N ALA A 113 3.41 -14.93 7.52
CA ALA A 113 2.06 -15.40 7.72
C ALA A 113 1.07 -14.24 7.72
N VAL A 114 -0.09 -14.42 7.10
CA VAL A 114 -1.22 -13.51 7.15
C VAL A 114 -2.31 -14.14 8.01
N THR A 115 -2.74 -13.43 9.03
CA THR A 115 -3.93 -13.76 9.79
C THR A 115 -5.14 -13.19 9.07
N PHE A 116 -6.06 -14.04 8.64
CA PHE A 116 -7.39 -13.64 8.19
C PHE A 116 -8.33 -13.70 9.37
N LYS A 117 -9.15 -12.67 9.60
CA LYS A 117 -10.05 -12.58 10.74
C LYS A 117 -11.41 -12.06 10.30
N ASN A 118 -12.47 -12.80 10.63
CA ASN A 118 -13.84 -12.37 10.36
C ASN A 118 -14.41 -11.57 11.53
N ASP A 119 -14.64 -10.27 11.33
CA ASP A 119 -15.27 -9.37 12.31
C ASP A 119 -16.76 -9.12 12.02
N ASP A 120 -17.29 -9.62 10.89
CA ASP A 120 -18.69 -9.46 10.50
C ASP A 120 -19.58 -10.56 11.10
N ASP A 121 -20.86 -10.26 11.28
CA ASP A 121 -21.86 -11.20 11.81
C ASP A 121 -22.48 -12.06 10.69
N THR A 122 -21.64 -12.57 9.81
CA THR A 122 -22.01 -13.48 8.72
C THR A 122 -20.84 -14.40 8.38
N LEU A 123 -21.13 -15.44 7.61
CA LEU A 123 -20.11 -16.33 7.07
C LEU A 123 -19.37 -15.64 5.90
N HIS A 124 -18.08 -15.64 5.99
CA HIS A 124 -17.19 -15.32 4.86
C HIS A 124 -16.27 -16.51 4.56
N ASN A 125 -15.59 -16.45 3.44
CA ASN A 125 -14.43 -17.31 3.19
C ASN A 125 -13.32 -16.49 2.52
N VAL A 126 -12.10 -16.96 2.69
CA VAL A 126 -10.94 -16.46 1.95
C VAL A 126 -10.52 -17.51 0.94
N HIS A 127 -10.90 -17.31 -0.31
CA HIS A 127 -10.48 -18.14 -1.42
C HIS A 127 -9.25 -17.48 -2.06
N GLY A 128 -8.08 -18.07 -1.84
CA GLY A 128 -6.79 -17.57 -2.29
C GLY A 128 -6.37 -18.19 -3.61
N LEU A 129 -6.01 -17.33 -4.56
CA LEU A 129 -5.60 -17.69 -5.92
C LEU A 129 -4.24 -17.07 -6.23
N GLU A 130 -3.31 -17.83 -6.81
CA GLU A 130 -2.13 -17.24 -7.45
C GLU A 130 -2.56 -16.58 -8.77
N TYR A 131 -2.45 -15.25 -8.85
CA TYR A 131 -2.86 -14.50 -10.04
C TYR A 131 -1.76 -14.50 -11.11
N ARG A 132 -2.11 -14.89 -12.34
CA ARG A 132 -1.18 -15.03 -13.48
C ARG A 132 -1.55 -14.16 -14.67
N GLY A 133 -2.01 -12.93 -14.40
CA GLY A 133 -2.38 -11.93 -15.40
C GLY A 133 -3.84 -11.95 -15.83
N LYS A 134 -4.50 -13.14 -15.81
CA LYS A 134 -5.94 -13.30 -16.09
C LYS A 134 -6.54 -14.29 -15.12
N ASP A 135 -7.81 -14.11 -14.77
CA ASP A 135 -8.49 -14.97 -13.80
C ASP A 135 -8.55 -16.44 -14.23
N GLU A 136 -8.76 -16.71 -15.52
CA GLU A 136 -8.79 -18.07 -16.06
C GLU A 136 -7.45 -18.82 -15.98
N ASN A 137 -6.36 -18.10 -15.80
CA ASN A 137 -5.01 -18.67 -15.61
C ASN A 137 -4.60 -18.76 -14.14
N SER A 138 -5.46 -18.31 -13.22
CA SER A 138 -5.16 -18.30 -11.79
C SER A 138 -5.20 -19.72 -11.23
N LEU A 139 -4.31 -20.02 -10.29
CA LEU A 139 -4.23 -21.30 -9.61
C LEU A 139 -4.86 -21.23 -8.23
N ASP A 140 -5.83 -22.10 -7.96
CA ASP A 140 -6.40 -22.25 -6.62
C ASP A 140 -5.36 -22.75 -5.63
N LEU A 141 -5.22 -22.06 -4.49
CA LEU A 141 -4.27 -22.40 -3.46
C LEU A 141 -4.93 -22.86 -2.16
N PHE A 142 -5.94 -22.16 -1.71
CA PHE A 142 -6.67 -22.46 -0.49
C PHE A 142 -8.06 -21.82 -0.48
N ASN A 143 -8.96 -22.38 0.33
CA ASN A 143 -10.29 -21.82 0.57
C ASN A 143 -10.67 -22.03 2.04
N LEU A 144 -10.70 -20.95 2.81
CA LEU A 144 -10.84 -20.93 4.26
C LEU A 144 -12.19 -20.28 4.62
N GLY A 145 -13.11 -21.08 5.17
CA GLY A 145 -14.40 -20.57 5.67
C GLY A 145 -14.27 -20.04 7.10
N GLU A 146 -14.83 -18.86 7.35
CA GLU A 146 -14.73 -18.17 8.65
C GLU A 146 -16.07 -17.62 9.10
N THR A 147 -16.52 -18.04 10.27
CA THR A 147 -17.63 -17.41 11.00
C THR A 147 -17.09 -16.27 11.86
N ARG A 148 -17.97 -15.41 12.35
CA ARG A 148 -17.62 -14.27 13.21
C ARG A 148 -16.65 -14.66 14.33
N GLY A 149 -15.58 -13.86 14.46
CA GLY A 149 -14.56 -14.02 15.50
C GLY A 149 -13.50 -15.08 15.20
N MET A 150 -13.65 -15.86 14.13
CA MET A 150 -12.59 -16.78 13.69
C MET A 150 -11.41 -16.00 13.11
N ALA A 151 -10.22 -16.55 13.35
CA ALA A 151 -8.98 -16.05 12.79
C ALA A 151 -8.12 -17.24 12.34
N ILE A 152 -7.67 -17.25 11.10
CA ILE A 152 -6.90 -18.34 10.51
C ILE A 152 -5.61 -17.77 9.92
N ASP A 153 -4.48 -18.41 10.21
CA ASP A 153 -3.19 -18.05 9.65
C ASP A 153 -2.93 -18.80 8.36
N GLN A 154 -2.47 -18.08 7.35
CA GLN A 154 -2.00 -18.63 6.08
C GLN A 154 -0.60 -18.08 5.78
N GLU A 155 0.36 -18.98 5.54
CA GLU A 155 1.72 -18.60 5.13
C GLU A 155 1.82 -18.46 3.61
N PHE A 156 2.56 -17.44 3.17
CA PHE A 156 2.88 -17.21 1.75
C PHE A 156 4.36 -17.51 1.50
N GLY A 157 4.64 -18.76 1.12
CA GLY A 157 5.98 -19.31 0.96
C GLY A 157 6.67 -19.00 -0.38
N GLN A 158 6.02 -18.27 -1.30
CA GLN A 158 6.60 -17.89 -2.61
C GLN A 158 6.23 -16.45 -2.97
N THR A 159 7.07 -15.80 -3.76
CA THR A 159 6.79 -14.46 -4.30
C THR A 159 5.73 -14.55 -5.39
N GLY A 160 4.89 -13.52 -5.48
CA GLY A 160 3.83 -13.47 -6.49
C GLY A 160 2.73 -12.48 -6.15
N ILE A 161 1.72 -12.45 -6.98
CA ILE A 161 0.50 -11.67 -6.81
C ILE A 161 -0.62 -12.67 -6.50
N PHE A 162 -1.29 -12.45 -5.39
CA PHE A 162 -2.35 -13.33 -4.92
C PHE A 162 -3.65 -12.55 -4.83
N LYS A 163 -4.67 -13.07 -5.50
CA LYS A 163 -6.04 -12.58 -5.38
C LYS A 163 -6.72 -13.31 -4.24
N ILE A 164 -7.41 -12.61 -3.37
CA ILE A 164 -8.31 -13.18 -2.40
C ILE A 164 -9.74 -12.77 -2.72
N LYS A 165 -10.67 -13.70 -2.67
CA LYS A 165 -12.10 -13.46 -2.93
C LYS A 165 -12.96 -14.21 -1.92
N CYS A 166 -14.20 -13.76 -1.76
CA CYS A 166 -15.22 -14.49 -1.02
C CYS A 166 -16.20 -15.13 -2.01
N ASP A 167 -16.44 -16.44 -1.89
CA ASP A 167 -17.39 -17.14 -2.75
C ASP A 167 -18.84 -16.89 -2.32
N VAL A 168 -19.05 -16.48 -1.05
CA VAL A 168 -20.38 -16.13 -0.51
C VAL A 168 -20.77 -14.70 -0.93
N HIS A 169 -19.81 -13.78 -0.97
CA HIS A 169 -20.02 -12.35 -1.29
C HIS A 169 -19.13 -11.96 -2.48
N PRO A 170 -19.59 -12.12 -3.71
CA PRO A 170 -18.75 -11.99 -4.92
C PRO A 170 -18.07 -10.63 -5.12
N TRP A 171 -18.53 -9.60 -4.41
CA TRP A 171 -17.92 -8.29 -4.44
C TRP A 171 -16.72 -8.12 -3.50
N MET A 172 -16.51 -9.08 -2.57
CA MET A 172 -15.36 -9.06 -1.67
C MET A 172 -14.12 -9.54 -2.40
N LEU A 173 -13.26 -8.63 -2.75
CA LEU A 173 -11.98 -8.86 -3.39
C LEU A 173 -10.86 -8.20 -2.59
N GLY A 174 -9.68 -8.77 -2.63
CA GLY A 174 -8.46 -8.19 -2.09
C GLY A 174 -7.22 -8.77 -2.76
N TRP A 175 -6.07 -8.17 -2.50
CA TRP A 175 -4.82 -8.55 -3.12
C TRP A 175 -3.70 -8.64 -2.10
N ILE A 176 -2.89 -9.68 -2.22
CA ILE A 176 -1.68 -9.87 -1.42
C ILE A 176 -0.51 -9.99 -2.37
N ILE A 177 0.39 -9.00 -2.31
CA ILE A 177 1.62 -9.00 -3.07
C ILE A 177 2.73 -9.51 -2.18
N VAL A 178 3.34 -10.61 -2.56
CA VAL A 178 4.43 -11.25 -1.83
C VAL A 178 5.73 -10.97 -2.57
N THR A 179 6.58 -10.17 -1.96
CA THR A 179 7.88 -9.81 -2.53
C THR A 179 9.05 -10.44 -1.78
N GLY A 180 10.20 -10.59 -2.44
CA GLY A 180 11.48 -10.90 -1.79
C GLY A 180 12.22 -9.65 -1.31
N ALA A 181 11.74 -8.46 -1.65
CA ALA A 181 12.41 -7.20 -1.37
C ALA A 181 12.15 -6.71 0.06
N ARG A 182 13.15 -6.06 0.65
CA ARG A 182 13.02 -5.35 1.93
C ARG A 182 12.26 -4.03 1.77
N TYR A 183 12.43 -3.37 0.64
CA TYR A 183 11.91 -2.03 0.38
C TYR A 183 10.69 -2.11 -0.53
N PHE A 184 9.53 -1.91 0.05
CA PHE A 184 8.24 -1.85 -0.63
C PHE A 184 7.29 -0.92 0.11
N ALA A 185 6.27 -0.46 -0.59
CA ALA A 185 5.20 0.36 -0.03
C ALA A 185 3.90 0.14 -0.81
N VAL A 186 2.77 0.39 -0.16
CA VAL A 186 1.46 0.51 -0.80
C VAL A 186 1.13 2.00 -0.85
N THR A 187 0.65 2.48 -2.00
CA THR A 187 0.34 3.89 -2.18
C THR A 187 -0.89 4.34 -1.40
N GLY A 188 -0.81 5.54 -0.85
CA GLY A 188 -1.91 6.21 -0.18
C GLY A 188 -2.98 6.75 -1.14
N PRO A 189 -4.05 7.39 -0.61
CA PRO A 189 -5.19 7.89 -1.40
C PRO A 189 -4.84 8.91 -2.49
N ASP A 190 -3.72 9.59 -2.36
CA ASP A 190 -3.19 10.55 -3.33
C ASP A 190 -2.13 9.96 -4.28
N GLY A 191 -1.89 8.65 -4.18
CA GLY A 191 -0.88 7.91 -4.93
C GLY A 191 0.53 8.03 -4.37
N SER A 192 0.75 8.76 -3.28
CA SER A 192 2.07 8.89 -2.66
C SER A 192 2.52 7.60 -1.98
N PHE A 193 3.83 7.37 -1.94
CA PHE A 193 4.47 6.30 -1.19
C PHE A 193 5.83 6.72 -0.66
N GLN A 194 6.29 6.01 0.36
CA GLN A 194 7.64 6.13 0.90
C GLN A 194 8.14 4.75 1.30
N PHE A 195 9.37 4.41 0.90
CA PHE A 195 10.01 3.19 1.38
C PHE A 195 10.51 3.36 2.82
N PRO A 196 10.66 2.26 3.58
CA PRO A 196 11.38 2.27 4.84
C PRO A 196 12.76 2.92 4.67
N ALA A 197 13.24 3.62 5.67
CA ALA A 197 14.56 4.26 5.62
C ALA A 197 15.70 3.23 5.48
N GLY A 198 16.83 3.68 4.90
CA GLY A 198 18.07 2.93 4.84
C GLY A 198 18.27 2.11 3.57
N LEU A 199 17.59 2.44 2.47
CA LEU A 199 17.98 1.92 1.15
C LEU A 199 19.35 2.52 0.80
N PRO A 200 20.39 1.70 0.57
CA PRO A 200 21.74 2.20 0.29
C PRO A 200 21.80 3.03 -1.00
N ASP A 201 22.83 3.86 -1.10
CA ASP A 201 23.12 4.55 -2.37
C ASP A 201 23.43 3.55 -3.46
N GLY A 202 22.91 3.78 -4.66
CA GLY A 202 23.05 2.88 -5.80
C GLY A 202 21.97 3.07 -6.86
N SER A 203 22.10 2.32 -7.94
CA SER A 203 21.09 2.27 -9.01
C SER A 203 20.24 1.03 -8.85
N TYR A 204 18.93 1.17 -9.02
CA TYR A 204 17.92 0.14 -8.74
C TYR A 204 16.81 0.15 -9.77
N HIS A 205 16.06 -0.95 -9.80
CA HIS A 205 14.81 -1.06 -10.55
C HIS A 205 13.64 -1.12 -9.57
N ALA A 206 12.75 -0.13 -9.63
CA ALA A 206 11.46 -0.19 -8.96
C ALA A 206 10.45 -0.90 -9.84
N GLN A 207 9.65 -1.76 -9.25
CA GLN A 207 8.43 -2.28 -9.86
C GLN A 207 7.22 -1.68 -9.17
N ALA A 208 6.18 -1.36 -9.94
CA ALA A 208 4.89 -0.95 -9.44
C ALA A 208 3.79 -1.82 -10.07
N TRP A 209 2.87 -2.29 -9.25
CA TRP A 209 1.71 -3.07 -9.70
C TRP A 209 0.42 -2.53 -9.11
N HIS A 210 -0.64 -2.60 -9.88
CA HIS A 210 -2.00 -2.29 -9.45
C HIS A 210 -2.97 -3.27 -10.11
N SER A 211 -4.06 -3.62 -9.42
CA SER A 211 -5.04 -4.63 -9.87
C SER A 211 -5.68 -4.35 -11.23
N GLY A 212 -5.68 -3.10 -11.69
CA GLY A 212 -6.15 -2.71 -13.02
C GLY A 212 -5.20 -3.05 -14.17
N PHE A 213 -4.00 -3.60 -13.88
CA PHE A 213 -2.99 -3.89 -14.89
C PHE A 213 -2.49 -5.33 -14.78
N GLU A 214 -2.31 -5.99 -15.92
CA GLU A 214 -1.83 -7.38 -15.94
C GLU A 214 -0.35 -7.50 -15.53
N LYS A 215 0.46 -6.49 -15.85
CA LYS A 215 1.92 -6.51 -15.66
C LYS A 215 2.38 -5.33 -14.81
N PRO A 216 3.40 -5.55 -13.97
CA PRO A 216 4.06 -4.45 -13.29
C PRO A 216 4.69 -3.46 -14.26
N LEU A 217 4.65 -2.17 -13.91
CA LEU A 217 5.47 -1.13 -14.49
C LEU A 217 6.89 -1.23 -13.88
N VAL A 218 7.91 -1.05 -14.69
CA VAL A 218 9.32 -1.02 -14.25
C VAL A 218 9.92 0.36 -14.47
N ARG A 219 10.67 0.86 -13.47
CA ARG A 219 11.34 2.16 -13.54
C ARG A 219 12.73 2.09 -12.89
N ASP A 220 13.73 2.56 -13.64
CA ASP A 220 15.08 2.77 -13.12
C ASP A 220 15.13 4.01 -12.24
N PHE A 221 15.89 3.93 -11.14
CA PHE A 221 16.14 5.09 -10.28
C PHE A 221 17.49 4.96 -9.58
N THR A 222 17.99 6.08 -9.06
CA THR A 222 19.25 6.14 -8.33
C THR A 222 19.02 6.76 -6.97
N VAL A 223 19.50 6.11 -5.92
CA VAL A 223 19.57 6.64 -4.56
C VAL A 223 20.91 7.33 -4.39
N LYS A 224 20.89 8.58 -3.94
CA LYS A 224 22.06 9.38 -3.62
C LYS A 224 21.88 10.06 -2.28
N ASP A 225 22.88 9.92 -1.41
CA ASP A 225 22.83 10.45 -0.04
C ASP A 225 21.56 9.98 0.71
N GLY A 226 21.14 8.72 0.45
CA GLY A 226 19.93 8.12 1.01
C GLY A 226 18.60 8.65 0.43
N ASN A 227 18.61 9.47 -0.62
CA ASN A 227 17.43 10.12 -1.17
C ASN A 227 17.18 9.70 -2.62
N ALA A 228 15.90 9.54 -2.96
CA ALA A 228 15.40 9.49 -4.33
C ALA A 228 13.93 9.88 -4.38
N THR A 229 13.49 10.42 -5.52
CA THR A 229 12.08 10.67 -5.80
C THR A 229 11.70 9.94 -7.09
N LEU A 230 10.63 9.15 -7.03
CA LEU A 230 10.16 8.35 -8.16
C LEU A 230 8.77 8.83 -8.60
N GLU A 231 8.64 9.05 -9.91
CA GLU A 231 7.35 9.27 -10.56
C GLU A 231 7.03 8.07 -11.44
N LEU A 232 5.93 7.39 -11.13
CA LEU A 232 5.49 6.16 -11.78
C LEU A 232 4.10 6.40 -12.36
N GLU A 233 3.98 6.34 -13.70
CA GLU A 233 2.72 6.60 -14.38
C GLU A 233 2.23 5.35 -15.10
N PHE A 234 1.06 4.88 -14.73
CA PHE A 234 0.32 3.90 -15.50
C PHE A 234 -0.52 4.61 -16.57
N ASN A 235 -0.47 4.09 -17.77
CA ASN A 235 -1.33 4.57 -18.85
C ASN A 235 -2.54 3.63 -18.95
N ALA A 236 -3.73 4.17 -18.79
CA ALA A 236 -4.94 3.47 -19.14
C ALA A 236 -4.85 3.12 -20.63
N VAL A 237 -4.74 1.84 -20.96
CA VAL A 237 -4.72 1.41 -22.36
C VAL A 237 -6.05 1.84 -22.96
N LEU A 238 -6.00 2.77 -23.90
CA LEU A 238 -7.14 3.07 -24.76
C LEU A 238 -7.53 1.73 -25.38
N ALA A 239 -8.78 1.31 -25.23
CA ALA A 239 -9.29 0.12 -25.89
C ALA A 239 -9.13 0.35 -27.39
N ASP A 240 -8.30 -0.49 -28.04
CA ASP A 240 -8.29 -0.64 -29.48
C ASP A 240 -9.57 -1.35 -29.90
#